data_7ddad7a000f76bbf2d200f45c2b4090d
#
_entry.id   7ddad7a000f76bbf2d200f45c2b4090d
#
_cell.length_a   1.000
_cell.length_b   1.000
_cell.length_c   1.000
_cell.angle_alpha   90.00
_cell.angle_beta   90.00
_cell.angle_gamma   90.00
#
_symmetry.space_group_name_H-M   'P 1'
#
loop_
_entity.id
_entity.type
_entity.pdbx_description
1 polymer ?
#
loop_
_entity_poly.entity_id
_entity_poly.type
_entity_poly.pdbx_seq_one_letter_code
_entity_poly.pdbx_strand_id
1 'polypeptide(L)'
;MNTSLKINRTVAKILFAATLIISPLYNINAQESNDEFGVWGTFEFSKKVNKKSKFVIDAEIRSIEAVSDIERIAVGGKLDYKIKEWKELDKLGSQIELKANVGYCFIYGHNLSEKSLKEFIADANEYDYNIDKAYWVARNRAYLTLTGEFKIGRFEISLRERLQYTHTGSATTEETKYRWGLSDDENKFVCTEKTEYEFKDTKENLSLRSRISIKYDIPNCKINPFASAELYTRLDKWQAFDKARYRAGATYKINKKNSISLYYLYQDVNGNAPDGHAIGFEYSIDL
;
A
#
# COMPACT_ATOMS: atom_id res chain seq x y z
N MET A 1 25.06 40.08 -12.14
CA MET A 1 25.45 38.70 -12.56
C MET A 1 24.19 37.84 -12.61
N ASN A 2 23.57 37.77 -13.80
CA ASN A 2 22.33 36.98 -13.99
C ASN A 2 22.70 35.55 -14.37
N THR A 3 22.63 34.63 -13.43
CA THR A 3 22.69 33.19 -13.72
C THR A 3 21.28 32.73 -14.10
N SER A 4 20.95 32.81 -15.40
CA SER A 4 19.75 32.15 -15.92
C SER A 4 19.90 30.65 -15.74
N LEU A 5 19.03 30.04 -14.93
CA LEU A 5 18.87 28.60 -14.86
C LEU A 5 18.42 28.09 -16.23
N LYS A 6 19.34 27.56 -17.02
CA LYS A 6 19.02 26.81 -18.23
C LYS A 6 18.45 25.46 -17.76
N ILE A 7 17.13 25.39 -17.54
CA ILE A 7 16.43 24.14 -17.39
C ILE A 7 16.67 23.35 -18.67
N ASN A 8 17.34 22.21 -18.54
CA ASN A 8 17.63 21.34 -19.67
C ASN A 8 16.30 20.93 -20.30
N ARG A 9 16.15 21.15 -21.64
CA ARG A 9 14.91 20.84 -22.41
C ARG A 9 14.38 19.43 -22.16
N THR A 10 15.28 18.49 -21.82
CA THR A 10 14.92 17.12 -21.47
C THR A 10 14.19 17.03 -20.11
N VAL A 11 14.62 17.82 -19.11
CA VAL A 11 13.96 17.88 -17.77
C VAL A 11 12.58 18.52 -17.89
N ALA A 12 12.44 19.56 -18.72
CA ALA A 12 11.13 20.17 -18.99
C ALA A 12 10.17 19.20 -19.69
N LYS A 13 10.66 18.37 -20.62
CA LYS A 13 9.85 17.33 -21.29
C LYS A 13 9.43 16.22 -20.33
N ILE A 14 10.27 15.84 -19.38
CA ILE A 14 9.96 14.80 -18.38
C ILE A 14 8.96 15.33 -17.35
N LEU A 15 9.13 16.58 -16.89
CA LEU A 15 8.15 17.24 -16.04
C LEU A 15 6.79 17.40 -16.76
N PHE A 16 6.80 17.71 -18.04
CA PHE A 16 5.58 17.80 -18.86
C PHE A 16 4.95 16.43 -19.09
N ALA A 17 5.73 15.36 -19.30
CA ALA A 17 5.22 13.99 -19.38
C ALA A 17 4.66 13.50 -18.03
N ALA A 18 5.30 13.85 -16.92
CA ALA A 18 4.78 13.55 -15.58
C ALA A 18 3.46 14.29 -15.29
N THR A 19 3.33 15.56 -15.74
CA THR A 19 2.05 16.29 -15.65
C THR A 19 0.97 15.72 -16.55
N LEU A 20 1.31 15.17 -17.72
CA LEU A 20 0.36 14.49 -18.61
C LEU A 20 -0.13 13.13 -18.06
N ILE A 21 0.67 12.45 -17.25
CA ILE A 21 0.26 11.22 -16.54
C ILE A 21 -0.66 11.57 -15.35
N ILE A 22 -0.54 12.76 -14.80
CA ILE A 22 -1.37 13.23 -13.68
C ILE A 22 -2.67 13.89 -14.16
N SER A 23 -2.72 14.40 -15.41
CA SER A 23 -3.89 15.10 -15.94
C SER A 23 -5.19 14.30 -16.11
N PRO A 24 -5.19 12.97 -16.34
CA PRO A 24 -6.43 12.19 -16.32
C PRO A 24 -7.06 12.05 -14.92
N LEU A 25 -6.31 12.36 -13.85
CA LEU A 25 -6.83 12.29 -12.49
C LEU A 25 -7.76 13.46 -12.12
N TYR A 26 -7.83 14.51 -12.95
CA TYR A 26 -8.70 15.67 -12.72
C TYR A 26 -10.14 15.52 -13.24
N ASN A 27 -10.48 14.43 -13.93
CA ASN A 27 -11.86 14.15 -14.36
C ASN A 27 -12.57 13.13 -13.46
N ILE A 28 -12.17 13.04 -12.21
CA ILE A 28 -12.98 12.35 -11.21
C ILE A 28 -14.12 13.30 -10.88
N ASN A 29 -15.30 13.03 -11.46
CA ASN A 29 -16.54 13.60 -10.96
C ASN A 29 -16.54 13.34 -9.45
N ALA A 30 -16.71 14.38 -8.66
CA ALA A 30 -16.96 14.31 -7.23
C ALA A 30 -18.37 13.70 -7.03
N GLN A 31 -18.47 12.41 -7.31
CA GLN A 31 -19.41 11.54 -6.67
C GLN A 31 -18.93 11.49 -5.22
N GLU A 32 -19.82 11.61 -4.25
CA GLU A 32 -19.46 11.50 -2.82
C GLU A 32 -18.61 10.22 -2.65
N SER A 33 -17.30 10.37 -2.77
CA SER A 33 -16.39 9.27 -2.64
C SER A 33 -16.16 9.12 -1.13
N ASN A 34 -16.55 7.99 -0.58
CA ASN A 34 -16.16 7.58 0.77
C ASN A 34 -14.66 7.25 0.82
N ASP A 35 -13.82 7.99 0.09
CA ASP A 35 -12.39 7.76 0.03
C ASP A 35 -11.75 7.90 1.40
N GLU A 36 -11.00 6.89 1.79
CA GLU A 36 -10.31 6.88 3.07
C GLU A 36 -8.98 7.63 2.98
N PHE A 37 -8.76 8.54 3.92
CA PHE A 37 -7.48 9.21 4.08
C PHE A 37 -6.72 8.67 5.30
N GLY A 38 -5.44 8.36 5.13
CA GLY A 38 -4.61 7.84 6.19
C GLY A 38 -3.19 8.42 6.23
N VAL A 39 -2.47 8.09 7.29
CA VAL A 39 -1.05 8.42 7.47
C VAL A 39 -0.28 7.12 7.71
N TRP A 40 0.82 6.93 6.95
CA TRP A 40 1.65 5.75 7.03
C TRP A 40 3.04 6.11 7.50
N GLY A 41 3.49 5.50 8.58
CA GLY A 41 4.84 5.60 9.10
C GLY A 41 5.61 4.30 8.90
N THR A 42 6.85 4.38 8.39
CA THR A 42 7.73 3.22 8.23
C THR A 42 9.12 3.55 8.77
N PHE A 43 9.70 2.63 9.52
CA PHE A 43 11.09 2.65 9.95
C PHE A 43 11.80 1.45 9.37
N GLU A 44 12.89 1.68 8.66
CA GLU A 44 13.71 0.62 8.08
C GLU A 44 15.13 0.67 8.63
N PHE A 45 15.61 -0.45 9.17
CA PHE A 45 16.99 -0.67 9.57
C PHE A 45 17.62 -1.69 8.66
N SER A 46 18.77 -1.38 8.11
CA SER A 46 19.47 -2.30 7.25
C SER A 46 20.94 -2.46 7.63
N LYS A 47 21.46 -3.67 7.47
CA LYS A 47 22.86 -3.99 7.72
C LYS A 47 23.40 -4.90 6.62
N LYS A 48 24.53 -4.50 6.04
CA LYS A 48 25.27 -5.35 5.11
C LYS A 48 25.91 -6.51 5.88
N VAL A 49 25.57 -7.73 5.52
CA VAL A 49 26.19 -8.95 6.05
C VAL A 49 27.48 -9.25 5.30
N ASN A 50 27.46 -9.08 3.98
CA ASN A 50 28.61 -9.21 3.10
C ASN A 50 28.41 -8.39 1.81
N LYS A 51 29.30 -8.54 0.81
CA LYS A 51 29.21 -7.78 -0.47
C LYS A 51 27.94 -8.04 -1.28
N LYS A 52 27.27 -9.17 -1.05
CA LYS A 52 26.07 -9.58 -1.79
C LYS A 52 24.81 -9.60 -0.93
N SER A 53 24.94 -9.70 0.39
CA SER A 53 23.79 -9.90 1.27
C SER A 53 23.61 -8.72 2.22
N LYS A 54 22.36 -8.30 2.38
CA LYS A 54 21.93 -7.24 3.29
C LYS A 54 20.72 -7.75 4.08
N PHE A 55 20.77 -7.64 5.39
CA PHE A 55 19.64 -7.90 6.26
C PHE A 55 18.87 -6.59 6.51
N VAL A 56 17.56 -6.67 6.52
CA VAL A 56 16.70 -5.50 6.74
C VAL A 56 15.60 -5.87 7.72
N ILE A 57 15.34 -4.98 8.67
CA ILE A 57 14.20 -5.02 9.58
C ILE A 57 13.37 -3.78 9.31
N ASP A 58 12.07 -3.92 9.23
CA ASP A 58 11.14 -2.81 9.08
C ASP A 58 10.02 -2.87 10.12
N ALA A 59 9.58 -1.71 10.55
CA ALA A 59 8.40 -1.52 11.37
C ALA A 59 7.49 -0.51 10.68
N GLU A 60 6.19 -0.80 10.64
CA GLU A 60 5.19 0.02 9.96
C GLU A 60 4.01 0.27 10.88
N ILE A 61 3.50 1.48 10.89
CA ILE A 61 2.23 1.88 11.46
C ILE A 61 1.41 2.60 10.39
N ARG A 62 0.13 2.27 10.31
CA ARG A 62 -0.82 2.96 9.44
C ARG A 62 -2.03 3.39 10.21
N SER A 63 -2.50 4.59 9.91
CA SER A 63 -3.79 5.09 10.35
C SER A 63 -4.74 5.22 9.18
N ILE A 64 -6.00 5.30 9.50
CA ILE A 64 -7.14 5.62 8.64
C ILE A 64 -7.95 6.74 9.29
N GLU A 65 -9.00 7.20 8.63
CA GLU A 65 -9.88 8.27 9.12
C GLU A 65 -9.10 9.50 9.61
N ALA A 66 -8.19 9.99 8.78
CA ALA A 66 -7.35 11.14 9.07
C ALA A 66 -6.56 11.05 10.40
N VAL A 67 -6.10 9.85 10.80
CA VAL A 67 -5.34 9.55 12.04
C VAL A 67 -6.20 9.21 13.27
N SER A 68 -7.52 9.21 13.17
CA SER A 68 -8.39 8.91 14.32
C SER A 68 -8.30 7.44 14.71
N ASP A 69 -8.00 6.55 13.78
CA ASP A 69 -7.89 5.12 14.05
C ASP A 69 -6.62 4.49 13.44
N ILE A 70 -6.13 3.44 14.07
CA ILE A 70 -4.97 2.67 13.60
C ILE A 70 -5.45 1.49 12.76
N GLU A 71 -5.16 1.53 11.45
CA GLU A 71 -5.44 0.40 10.53
C GLU A 71 -4.58 -0.82 10.86
N ARG A 72 -3.28 -0.60 11.12
CA ARG A 72 -2.38 -1.71 11.43
C ARG A 72 -1.03 -1.29 12.00
N ILE A 73 -0.43 -2.24 12.70
CA ILE A 73 0.97 -2.22 13.10
C ILE A 73 1.63 -3.45 12.49
N ALA A 74 2.82 -3.31 11.93
CA ALA A 74 3.54 -4.43 11.33
C ALA A 74 5.03 -4.36 11.65
N VAL A 75 5.65 -5.54 11.81
CA VAL A 75 7.09 -5.70 11.95
C VAL A 75 7.55 -6.78 10.99
N GLY A 76 8.56 -6.48 10.20
CA GLY A 76 9.08 -7.37 9.19
C GLY A 76 10.59 -7.54 9.23
N GLY A 77 11.05 -8.59 8.56
CA GLY A 77 12.46 -8.84 8.31
C GLY A 77 12.65 -9.46 6.94
N LYS A 78 13.69 -9.06 6.23
CA LYS A 78 14.06 -9.64 4.94
C LYS A 78 15.56 -9.79 4.78
N LEU A 79 15.94 -10.76 3.99
CA LEU A 79 17.31 -10.95 3.53
C LEU A 79 17.37 -10.64 2.04
N ASP A 80 18.01 -9.53 1.70
CA ASP A 80 18.29 -9.15 0.32
C ASP A 80 19.57 -9.84 -0.16
N TYR A 81 19.55 -10.37 -1.37
CA TYR A 81 20.69 -11.01 -2.02
C TYR A 81 20.88 -10.44 -3.42
N LYS A 82 22.08 -9.89 -3.69
CA LYS A 82 22.49 -9.44 -5.01
C LYS A 82 22.90 -10.66 -5.86
N ILE A 83 22.09 -10.99 -6.85
CA ILE A 83 22.35 -12.12 -7.76
C ILE A 83 23.49 -11.76 -8.71
N LYS A 84 23.30 -10.63 -9.43
CA LYS A 84 24.27 -10.19 -10.44
C LYS A 84 24.20 -8.67 -10.64
N GLU A 85 25.33 -8.12 -11.00
CA GLU A 85 25.48 -6.71 -11.36
C GLU A 85 26.26 -6.62 -12.67
N TRP A 86 25.75 -5.84 -13.61
CA TRP A 86 26.42 -5.50 -14.88
C TRP A 86 26.67 -4.01 -14.86
N LYS A 87 27.91 -3.60 -15.08
CA LYS A 87 28.35 -2.21 -15.09
C LYS A 87 28.81 -1.80 -16.48
N GLU A 88 28.73 -0.51 -16.77
CA GLU A 88 29.27 0.11 -17.97
C GLU A 88 28.78 -0.56 -19.27
N LEU A 89 27.45 -0.74 -19.36
CA LEU A 89 26.83 -1.39 -20.54
C LEU A 89 26.86 -0.48 -21.79
N ASP A 90 27.07 0.81 -21.60
CA ASP A 90 27.12 1.80 -22.67
C ASP A 90 28.00 3.02 -22.30
N LYS A 91 28.13 3.99 -23.25
CA LYS A 91 28.86 5.24 -23.04
C LYS A 91 28.26 6.15 -21.95
N LEU A 92 27.03 5.91 -21.53
CA LEU A 92 26.33 6.65 -20.47
C LEU A 92 26.60 6.05 -19.08
N GLY A 93 27.40 4.96 -18.99
CA GLY A 93 27.68 4.28 -17.74
C GLY A 93 26.47 3.56 -17.15
N SER A 94 25.58 3.05 -18.01
CA SER A 94 24.39 2.32 -17.58
C SER A 94 24.75 1.08 -16.79
N GLN A 95 23.94 0.79 -15.77
CA GLN A 95 24.14 -0.35 -14.87
C GLN A 95 22.83 -1.12 -14.72
N ILE A 96 22.93 -2.43 -14.63
CA ILE A 96 21.81 -3.31 -14.31
C ILE A 96 22.18 -4.10 -13.06
N GLU A 97 21.28 -4.14 -12.09
CA GLU A 97 21.44 -4.98 -10.89
C GLU A 97 20.21 -5.86 -10.73
N LEU A 98 20.44 -7.17 -10.55
CA LEU A 98 19.41 -8.15 -10.26
C LEU A 98 19.54 -8.60 -8.81
N LYS A 99 18.46 -8.47 -8.05
CA LYS A 99 18.35 -8.82 -6.63
C LYS A 99 17.20 -9.76 -6.39
N ALA A 100 17.36 -10.65 -5.42
CA ALA A 100 16.25 -11.40 -4.84
C ALA A 100 16.19 -11.13 -3.35
N ASN A 101 15.00 -11.23 -2.77
CA ASN A 101 14.88 -11.29 -1.31
C ASN A 101 13.79 -12.29 -0.89
N VAL A 102 13.97 -12.82 0.30
CA VAL A 102 13.00 -13.56 1.06
C VAL A 102 12.72 -12.80 2.34
N GLY A 103 11.46 -12.71 2.73
CA GLY A 103 11.09 -11.98 3.92
C GLY A 103 9.82 -12.49 4.58
N TYR A 104 9.68 -12.08 5.82
CA TYR A 104 8.53 -12.35 6.65
C TYR A 104 8.07 -11.07 7.33
N CYS A 105 6.78 -10.93 7.55
CA CYS A 105 6.19 -9.78 8.23
C CYS A 105 5.01 -10.24 9.09
N PHE A 106 5.06 -9.94 10.36
CA PHE A 106 3.93 -10.04 11.27
C PHE A 106 3.13 -8.74 11.21
N ILE A 107 1.82 -8.85 11.09
CA ILE A 107 0.91 -7.71 10.98
C ILE A 107 -0.19 -7.92 12.02
N TYR A 108 -0.41 -6.92 12.85
CA TYR A 108 -1.58 -6.82 13.71
C TYR A 108 -2.48 -5.76 13.10
N GLY A 109 -3.59 -6.20 12.54
CA GLY A 109 -4.48 -5.38 11.72
C GLY A 109 -5.83 -5.19 12.37
N HIS A 110 -6.35 -3.97 12.30
CA HIS A 110 -7.69 -3.59 12.72
C HIS A 110 -8.64 -3.74 11.54
N ASN A 111 -9.67 -4.56 11.69
CA ASN A 111 -10.80 -4.60 10.79
C ASN A 111 -11.87 -3.69 11.35
N LEU A 112 -12.28 -2.71 10.57
CA LEU A 112 -13.29 -1.74 10.98
C LEU A 112 -14.66 -2.39 11.13
N SER A 113 -15.56 -1.68 11.78
CA SER A 113 -16.97 -2.05 11.82
C SER A 113 -17.55 -2.04 10.41
N GLU A 114 -18.26 -3.09 10.05
CA GLU A 114 -18.85 -3.26 8.73
C GLU A 114 -20.35 -3.47 8.81
N LYS A 115 -21.12 -2.68 8.04
CA LYS A 115 -22.56 -2.85 7.87
C LYS A 115 -22.83 -3.68 6.63
N SER A 116 -23.47 -4.85 6.80
CA SER A 116 -23.88 -5.69 5.67
C SER A 116 -25.41 -5.72 5.56
N LEU A 117 -25.92 -5.22 4.43
CA LEU A 117 -27.34 -5.30 4.10
C LEU A 117 -27.73 -6.73 3.79
N LYS A 118 -28.91 -7.13 4.23
CA LYS A 118 -29.49 -8.48 4.04
C LYS A 118 -30.74 -8.39 3.15
N GLU A 119 -31.87 -8.71 3.64
CA GLU A 119 -33.13 -8.73 2.92
C GLU A 119 -33.83 -7.38 3.00
N PHE A 120 -34.46 -6.96 1.89
CA PHE A 120 -35.33 -5.79 1.89
C PHE A 120 -36.73 -6.17 2.34
N ILE A 121 -37.20 -5.56 3.40
CA ILE A 121 -38.54 -5.80 3.97
C ILE A 121 -39.49 -4.74 3.42
N ALA A 122 -40.26 -5.14 2.41
CA ALA A 122 -41.11 -4.22 1.64
C ALA A 122 -42.14 -3.49 2.51
N ASP A 123 -42.75 -4.17 3.48
CA ASP A 123 -43.77 -3.58 4.33
C ASP A 123 -43.21 -2.56 5.34
N ALA A 124 -41.95 -2.70 5.70
CA ALA A 124 -41.22 -1.72 6.51
C ALA A 124 -40.54 -0.64 5.66
N ASN A 125 -40.39 -0.86 4.36
CA ASN A 125 -39.59 -0.08 3.42
C ASN A 125 -38.14 0.09 3.89
N GLU A 126 -37.57 -0.94 4.52
CA GLU A 126 -36.23 -0.92 5.12
C GLU A 126 -35.51 -2.25 4.85
N TYR A 127 -34.18 -2.23 4.98
CA TYR A 127 -33.37 -3.44 4.91
C TYR A 127 -33.11 -4.01 6.29
N ASP A 128 -33.18 -5.33 6.38
CA ASP A 128 -32.47 -6.07 7.43
C ASP A 128 -30.97 -5.88 7.23
N TYR A 129 -30.23 -5.72 8.31
CA TYR A 129 -28.78 -5.60 8.24
C TYR A 129 -28.08 -6.14 9.47
N ASN A 130 -26.80 -6.44 9.28
CA ASN A 130 -25.90 -6.79 10.37
C ASN A 130 -24.80 -5.73 10.49
N ILE A 131 -24.38 -5.48 11.72
CA ILE A 131 -23.21 -4.67 12.01
C ILE A 131 -22.17 -5.54 12.71
N ASP A 132 -21.07 -5.82 12.05
CA ASP A 132 -19.88 -6.42 12.66
C ASP A 132 -19.12 -5.32 13.41
N LYS A 133 -18.83 -5.56 14.70
CA LYS A 133 -18.02 -4.67 15.50
C LYS A 133 -16.56 -4.74 15.07
N ALA A 134 -15.86 -3.66 15.14
CA ALA A 134 -14.43 -3.61 14.83
C ALA A 134 -13.63 -4.58 15.72
N TYR A 135 -12.61 -5.23 15.12
CA TYR A 135 -11.77 -6.20 15.82
C TYR A 135 -10.35 -6.24 15.28
N TRP A 136 -9.42 -6.65 16.14
CA TRP A 136 -8.03 -6.84 15.77
C TRP A 136 -7.74 -8.28 15.41
N VAL A 137 -6.90 -8.50 14.38
CA VAL A 137 -6.50 -9.83 13.93
C VAL A 137 -5.03 -9.89 13.55
N ALA A 138 -4.37 -10.98 13.94
CA ALA A 138 -2.99 -11.26 13.55
C ALA A 138 -2.93 -11.81 12.12
N ARG A 139 -1.97 -11.31 11.34
CA ARG A 139 -1.69 -11.79 9.98
C ARG A 139 -0.21 -12.09 9.84
N ASN A 140 0.10 -13.26 9.31
CA ASN A 140 1.46 -13.71 9.04
C ASN A 140 1.69 -13.67 7.53
N ARG A 141 2.76 -13.01 7.10
CA ARG A 141 3.05 -12.82 5.68
C ARG A 141 4.46 -13.25 5.36
N ALA A 142 4.59 -14.24 4.48
CA ALA A 142 5.86 -14.63 3.87
C ALA A 142 5.90 -14.16 2.42
N TYR A 143 7.08 -13.79 1.93
CA TYR A 143 7.21 -13.34 0.54
C TYR A 143 8.59 -13.63 -0.05
N LEU A 144 8.58 -13.82 -1.36
CA LEU A 144 9.75 -13.89 -2.21
C LEU A 144 9.68 -12.75 -3.23
N THR A 145 10.79 -12.05 -3.44
CA THR A 145 10.83 -10.90 -4.35
C THR A 145 12.00 -11.01 -5.31
N LEU A 146 11.76 -10.69 -6.57
CA LEU A 146 12.78 -10.46 -7.57
C LEU A 146 12.74 -8.98 -7.99
N THR A 147 13.89 -8.32 -8.07
CA THR A 147 13.98 -6.91 -8.44
C THR A 147 15.09 -6.72 -9.46
N GLY A 148 14.76 -6.13 -10.60
CA GLY A 148 15.70 -5.60 -11.57
C GLY A 148 15.82 -4.08 -11.41
N GLU A 149 17.02 -3.57 -11.21
CA GLU A 149 17.32 -2.14 -11.13
C GLU A 149 18.17 -1.71 -12.32
N PHE A 150 17.74 -0.65 -13.00
CA PHE A 150 18.37 -0.11 -14.20
C PHE A 150 18.77 1.32 -13.92
N LYS A 151 20.07 1.62 -13.94
CA LYS A 151 20.59 2.98 -13.84
C LYS A 151 21.00 3.47 -15.20
N ILE A 152 20.39 4.57 -15.65
CA ILE A 152 20.65 5.19 -16.95
C ILE A 152 20.90 6.69 -16.68
N GLY A 153 22.16 7.09 -16.70
CA GLY A 153 22.54 8.45 -16.33
C GLY A 153 22.12 8.77 -14.88
N ARG A 154 21.10 9.59 -14.72
CA ARG A 154 20.59 10.04 -13.41
C ARG A 154 19.28 9.37 -13.01
N PHE A 155 18.75 8.55 -13.88
CA PHE A 155 17.52 7.81 -13.61
C PHE A 155 17.85 6.42 -13.06
N GLU A 156 17.11 6.03 -12.04
CA GLU A 156 17.08 4.68 -11.53
C GLU A 156 15.65 4.16 -11.71
N ILE A 157 15.49 3.15 -12.57
CA ILE A 157 14.22 2.49 -12.85
C ILE A 157 14.29 1.12 -12.20
N SER A 158 13.27 0.74 -11.45
CA SER A 158 13.20 -0.56 -10.78
C SER A 158 11.91 -1.27 -11.16
N LEU A 159 12.04 -2.53 -11.54
CA LEU A 159 10.94 -3.47 -11.76
C LEU A 159 11.01 -4.53 -10.66
N ARG A 160 9.90 -4.73 -9.95
CA ARG A 160 9.84 -5.65 -8.82
C ARG A 160 8.63 -6.57 -8.94
N GLU A 161 8.89 -7.87 -8.87
CA GLU A 161 7.87 -8.90 -8.74
C GLU A 161 7.97 -9.53 -7.35
N ARG A 162 6.84 -9.60 -6.64
CA ARG A 162 6.76 -10.19 -5.31
C ARG A 162 5.62 -11.20 -5.24
N LEU A 163 5.98 -12.45 -5.05
CA LEU A 163 5.03 -13.49 -4.65
C LEU A 163 4.85 -13.42 -3.13
N GLN A 164 3.62 -13.32 -2.65
CA GLN A 164 3.29 -13.09 -1.26
C GLN A 164 2.17 -14.01 -0.81
N TYR A 165 2.44 -14.78 0.25
CA TYR A 165 1.44 -15.56 0.97
C TYR A 165 1.10 -14.85 2.28
N THR A 166 -0.19 -14.72 2.58
CA THR A 166 -0.68 -14.12 3.82
C THR A 166 -1.69 -15.04 4.46
N HIS A 167 -1.41 -15.48 5.68
CA HIS A 167 -2.32 -16.19 6.56
C HIS A 167 -2.88 -15.19 7.57
N THR A 168 -4.21 -15.06 7.61
CA THR A 168 -4.93 -14.27 8.60
C THR A 168 -5.51 -15.23 9.64
N GLY A 169 -5.22 -14.98 10.90
CA GLY A 169 -5.74 -15.78 12.02
C GLY A 169 -7.26 -15.67 12.16
N SER A 170 -7.83 -16.55 12.97
CA SER A 170 -9.24 -16.45 13.38
C SER A 170 -9.42 -15.32 14.40
N ALA A 171 -10.64 -14.82 14.49
CA ALA A 171 -11.03 -13.83 15.48
C ALA A 171 -12.49 -14.06 15.89
N THR A 172 -12.86 -13.56 17.05
CA THR A 172 -14.26 -13.47 17.47
C THR A 172 -14.65 -12.02 17.55
N THR A 173 -15.76 -11.65 16.94
CA THR A 173 -16.32 -10.30 17.02
C THR A 173 -17.77 -10.34 17.45
N GLU A 174 -18.28 -9.22 17.93
CA GLU A 174 -19.69 -9.04 18.17
C GLU A 174 -20.37 -8.67 16.84
N GLU A 175 -21.45 -9.37 16.51
CA GLU A 175 -22.35 -9.05 15.41
C GLU A 175 -23.70 -8.63 15.96
N THR A 176 -24.16 -7.45 15.62
CA THR A 176 -25.51 -7.00 15.94
C THR A 176 -26.39 -7.11 14.71
N LYS A 177 -27.45 -7.91 14.85
CA LYS A 177 -28.44 -8.17 13.80
C LYS A 177 -29.66 -7.29 14.01
N TYR A 178 -30.00 -6.52 13.00
CA TYR A 178 -31.18 -5.67 12.94
C TYR A 178 -32.19 -6.30 12.01
N ARG A 179 -33.39 -6.61 12.55
CA ARG A 179 -34.46 -7.30 11.81
C ARG A 179 -35.76 -6.56 11.94
N TRP A 180 -36.39 -6.25 10.81
CA TRP A 180 -37.68 -5.62 10.75
C TRP A 180 -38.80 -6.66 10.75
N GLY A 181 -39.76 -6.52 11.66
CA GLY A 181 -40.91 -7.41 11.79
C GLY A 181 -42.13 -6.74 12.39
N LEU A 182 -43.26 -7.37 12.30
CA LEU A 182 -44.47 -6.90 12.98
C LEU A 182 -44.29 -6.96 14.50
N SER A 183 -44.74 -5.89 15.19
CA SER A 183 -44.81 -5.90 16.65
C SER A 183 -45.78 -6.99 17.14
N ASP A 184 -45.67 -7.39 18.43
CA ASP A 184 -46.55 -8.34 19.05
C ASP A 184 -48.05 -7.98 18.91
N ASP A 185 -48.37 -6.70 18.77
CA ASP A 185 -49.73 -6.19 18.54
C ASP A 185 -50.14 -6.21 17.05
N GLU A 186 -49.27 -6.68 16.15
CA GLU A 186 -49.47 -6.76 14.68
C GLU A 186 -49.81 -5.40 14.00
N ASN A 187 -49.63 -4.28 14.70
CA ASN A 187 -50.07 -2.97 14.21
C ASN A 187 -48.96 -2.10 13.65
N LYS A 188 -47.68 -2.45 13.91
CA LYS A 188 -46.51 -1.62 13.45
C LYS A 188 -45.32 -2.54 13.17
N PHE A 189 -44.57 -2.19 12.13
CA PHE A 189 -43.24 -2.74 11.92
C PHE A 189 -42.27 -2.12 12.92
N VAL A 190 -41.51 -2.97 13.61
CA VAL A 190 -40.47 -2.60 14.58
C VAL A 190 -39.17 -3.26 14.19
N CYS A 191 -38.09 -2.57 14.43
CA CYS A 191 -36.75 -3.13 14.28
C CYS A 191 -36.32 -3.78 15.59
N THR A 192 -36.07 -5.09 15.54
CA THR A 192 -35.52 -5.82 16.69
C THR A 192 -34.00 -5.91 16.55
N GLU A 193 -33.32 -5.79 17.68
CA GLU A 193 -31.86 -5.85 17.75
C GLU A 193 -31.46 -7.10 18.55
N LYS A 194 -30.50 -7.87 18.00
CA LYS A 194 -29.92 -9.02 18.66
C LYS A 194 -28.41 -9.04 18.47
N THR A 195 -27.67 -8.99 19.56
CA THR A 195 -26.21 -9.09 19.53
C THR A 195 -25.77 -10.52 19.84
N GLU A 196 -24.90 -11.04 18.99
CA GLU A 196 -24.31 -12.38 19.09
C GLU A 196 -22.79 -12.31 18.88
N TYR A 197 -22.06 -13.32 19.34
CA TYR A 197 -20.65 -13.47 19.01
C TYR A 197 -20.51 -14.28 17.74
N GLU A 198 -19.81 -13.72 16.74
CA GLU A 198 -19.50 -14.39 15.49
C GLU A 198 -18.03 -14.79 15.46
N PHE A 199 -17.78 -16.04 15.12
CA PHE A 199 -16.43 -16.53 14.87
C PHE A 199 -16.06 -16.32 13.40
N LYS A 200 -14.98 -15.56 13.18
CA LYS A 200 -14.41 -15.35 11.85
C LYS A 200 -13.27 -16.34 11.64
N ASP A 201 -13.43 -17.20 10.67
CA ASP A 201 -12.47 -18.24 10.29
C ASP A 201 -11.16 -17.64 9.77
N THR A 202 -10.10 -18.44 9.79
CA THR A 202 -8.83 -18.13 9.16
C THR A 202 -8.99 -17.89 7.67
N LYS A 203 -8.19 -16.98 7.12
CA LYS A 203 -8.18 -16.70 5.67
C LYS A 203 -6.77 -16.78 5.13
N GLU A 204 -6.64 -17.37 3.96
CA GLU A 204 -5.39 -17.46 3.22
C GLU A 204 -5.47 -16.65 1.94
N ASN A 205 -4.38 -16.01 1.57
CA ASN A 205 -4.29 -15.22 0.36
C ASN A 205 -2.92 -15.41 -0.27
N LEU A 206 -2.90 -15.81 -1.53
CA LEU A 206 -1.71 -15.84 -2.36
C LEU A 206 -1.84 -14.73 -3.41
N SER A 207 -0.88 -13.81 -3.44
CA SER A 207 -0.91 -12.67 -4.35
C SER A 207 0.45 -12.42 -5.01
N LEU A 208 0.39 -11.92 -6.25
CA LEU A 208 1.51 -11.35 -6.97
C LEU A 208 1.43 -9.83 -6.91
N ARG A 209 2.57 -9.19 -6.63
CA ARG A 209 2.67 -7.73 -6.59
C ARG A 209 3.75 -7.28 -7.56
N SER A 210 3.32 -6.63 -8.63
CA SER A 210 4.18 -6.11 -9.69
C SER A 210 4.35 -4.61 -9.52
N ARG A 211 5.57 -4.13 -9.33
CA ARG A 211 5.84 -2.70 -9.13
C ARG A 211 6.89 -2.18 -10.11
N ILE A 212 6.58 -1.06 -10.74
CA ILE A 212 7.54 -0.21 -11.42
C ILE A 212 7.79 1.04 -10.57
N SER A 213 9.04 1.46 -10.47
CA SER A 213 9.39 2.74 -9.85
C SER A 213 10.48 3.45 -10.63
N ILE A 214 10.43 4.77 -10.60
CA ILE A 214 11.43 5.65 -11.19
C ILE A 214 11.89 6.64 -10.13
N LYS A 215 13.20 6.86 -10.03
CA LYS A 215 13.84 7.81 -9.15
C LYS A 215 14.84 8.66 -9.95
N TYR A 216 14.94 9.93 -9.63
CA TYR A 216 15.85 10.85 -10.27
C TYR A 216 16.86 11.40 -9.27
N ASP A 217 18.15 11.27 -9.59
CA ASP A 217 19.24 11.81 -8.77
C ASP A 217 19.57 13.22 -9.23
N ILE A 218 19.11 14.23 -8.48
CA ILE A 218 19.35 15.63 -8.78
C ILE A 218 20.80 15.97 -8.44
N PRO A 219 21.60 16.54 -9.39
CA PRO A 219 22.99 16.88 -9.14
C PRO A 219 23.17 17.84 -7.97
N ASN A 220 24.11 17.54 -7.10
CA ASN A 220 24.46 18.37 -5.94
C ASN A 220 23.26 18.66 -5.01
N CYS A 221 22.24 17.84 -5.04
CA CYS A 221 21.05 17.94 -4.21
C CYS A 221 20.89 16.68 -3.37
N LYS A 222 20.46 16.84 -2.12
CA LYS A 222 20.16 15.71 -1.24
C LYS A 222 18.76 15.17 -1.43
N ILE A 223 17.95 15.78 -2.29
CA ILE A 223 16.56 15.41 -2.55
C ILE A 223 16.50 14.63 -3.86
N ASN A 224 15.93 13.43 -3.79
CA ASN A 224 15.72 12.54 -4.92
C ASN A 224 14.22 12.31 -5.09
N PRO A 225 13.55 12.94 -6.06
CA PRO A 225 12.15 12.65 -6.35
C PRO A 225 11.97 11.24 -6.92
N PHE A 226 10.82 10.64 -6.63
CA PHE A 226 10.45 9.34 -7.14
C PHE A 226 8.95 9.24 -7.42
N ALA A 227 8.60 8.30 -8.29
CA ALA A 227 7.23 7.86 -8.51
C ALA A 227 7.21 6.34 -8.67
N SER A 228 6.09 5.71 -8.34
CA SER A 228 5.91 4.28 -8.54
C SER A 228 4.44 3.91 -8.74
N ALA A 229 4.21 2.85 -9.51
CA ALA A 229 2.93 2.17 -9.65
C ALA A 229 3.09 0.71 -9.25
N GLU A 230 2.16 0.17 -8.49
CA GLU A 230 2.17 -1.21 -8.01
C GLU A 230 0.79 -1.83 -8.19
N LEU A 231 0.74 -2.99 -8.85
CA LEU A 231 -0.44 -3.79 -9.06
C LEU A 231 -0.47 -4.96 -8.08
N TYR A 232 -1.64 -5.27 -7.57
CA TYR A 232 -1.91 -6.42 -6.73
C TYR A 232 -2.85 -7.37 -7.48
N THR A 233 -2.40 -8.60 -7.67
CA THR A 233 -3.17 -9.64 -8.36
C THR A 233 -3.34 -10.82 -7.42
N ARG A 234 -4.57 -11.25 -7.19
CA ARG A 234 -4.87 -12.42 -6.37
C ARG A 234 -4.72 -13.68 -7.23
N LEU A 235 -3.85 -14.59 -6.79
CA LEU A 235 -3.60 -15.85 -7.49
C LEU A 235 -4.53 -16.97 -7.01
N ASP A 236 -5.06 -16.86 -5.80
CA ASP A 236 -6.04 -17.78 -5.22
C ASP A 236 -7.47 -17.61 -5.80
N LYS A 237 -7.71 -16.52 -6.53
CA LYS A 237 -8.98 -16.21 -7.20
C LYS A 237 -8.83 -16.03 -8.72
N TRP A 238 -8.00 -16.87 -9.37
CA TRP A 238 -7.79 -16.85 -10.82
C TRP A 238 -7.56 -15.44 -11.38
N GLN A 239 -6.42 -14.85 -11.05
CA GLN A 239 -5.93 -13.59 -11.61
C GLN A 239 -6.85 -12.37 -11.42
N ALA A 240 -7.68 -12.37 -10.39
CA ALA A 240 -8.47 -11.18 -10.11
C ALA A 240 -7.54 -10.02 -9.73
N PHE A 241 -7.64 -8.92 -10.49
CA PHE A 241 -7.06 -7.63 -10.10
C PHE A 241 -7.69 -7.22 -8.76
N ASP A 242 -6.86 -6.99 -7.76
CA ASP A 242 -7.30 -6.64 -6.39
C ASP A 242 -7.27 -5.13 -6.20
N LYS A 243 -6.13 -4.53 -6.50
CA LYS A 243 -5.93 -3.08 -6.39
C LYS A 243 -4.67 -2.59 -7.10
N ALA A 244 -4.63 -1.29 -7.38
CA ALA A 244 -3.44 -0.57 -7.77
C ALA A 244 -3.03 0.44 -6.70
N ARG A 245 -1.72 0.73 -6.63
CA ARG A 245 -1.17 1.79 -5.80
C ARG A 245 -0.24 2.67 -6.59
N TYR A 246 -0.46 3.95 -6.50
CA TYR A 246 0.38 4.96 -7.12
C TYR A 246 1.02 5.79 -6.01
N ARG A 247 2.34 6.00 -6.09
CA ARG A 247 3.08 6.81 -5.12
C ARG A 247 3.93 7.83 -5.84
N ALA A 248 3.95 9.04 -5.33
CA ALA A 248 4.85 10.10 -5.75
C ALA A 248 5.40 10.84 -4.54
N GLY A 249 6.69 11.13 -4.52
CA GLY A 249 7.33 11.75 -3.37
C GLY A 249 8.78 12.06 -3.59
N ALA A 250 9.48 12.33 -2.50
CA ALA A 250 10.90 12.60 -2.51
C ALA A 250 11.61 11.98 -1.31
N THR A 251 12.84 11.52 -1.54
CA THR A 251 13.76 11.04 -0.50
C THR A 251 14.80 12.11 -0.24
N TYR A 252 14.94 12.56 1.01
CA TYR A 252 16.00 13.44 1.49
C TYR A 252 17.11 12.61 2.14
N LYS A 253 18.32 12.67 1.59
CA LYS A 253 19.52 12.04 2.16
C LYS A 253 20.11 12.94 3.26
N ILE A 254 19.84 12.62 4.53
CA ILE A 254 20.43 13.36 5.67
C ILE A 254 21.94 13.22 5.63
N ASN A 255 22.41 11.99 5.50
CA ASN A 255 23.82 11.62 5.33
C ASN A 255 23.95 10.30 4.55
N LYS A 256 25.14 9.69 4.53
CA LYS A 256 25.40 8.43 3.79
C LYS A 256 24.64 7.22 4.34
N LYS A 257 24.17 7.30 5.60
CA LYS A 257 23.54 6.18 6.32
C LYS A 257 22.06 6.42 6.59
N ASN A 258 21.62 7.67 6.59
CA ASN A 258 20.26 8.03 7.00
C ASN A 258 19.53 8.78 5.90
N SER A 259 18.28 8.39 5.65
CA SER A 259 17.39 9.07 4.73
C SER A 259 15.96 9.12 5.24
N ILE A 260 15.23 10.14 4.80
CA ILE A 260 13.80 10.33 5.05
C ILE A 260 13.10 10.41 3.70
N SER A 261 12.01 9.68 3.53
CA SER A 261 11.12 9.83 2.38
C SER A 261 9.77 10.35 2.83
N LEU A 262 9.24 11.30 2.08
CA LEU A 262 7.87 11.77 2.20
C LEU A 262 7.18 11.53 0.87
N TYR A 263 5.97 10.96 0.89
CA TYR A 263 5.23 10.65 -0.32
C TYR A 263 3.73 10.73 -0.11
N TYR A 264 3.04 11.02 -1.19
CA TYR A 264 1.61 10.82 -1.32
C TYR A 264 1.35 9.48 -2.00
N LEU A 265 0.33 8.78 -1.55
CA LEU A 265 -0.13 7.52 -2.08
C LEU A 265 -1.62 7.62 -2.41
N TYR A 266 -1.98 7.11 -3.58
CA TYR A 266 -3.34 6.80 -3.98
C TYR A 266 -3.48 5.29 -4.18
N GLN A 267 -4.53 4.71 -3.63
CA GLN A 267 -4.87 3.31 -3.78
C GLN A 267 -6.24 3.20 -4.44
N ASP A 268 -6.27 2.64 -5.63
CA ASP A 268 -7.46 2.28 -6.39
C ASP A 268 -7.80 0.82 -6.06
N VAL A 269 -9.00 0.57 -5.53
CA VAL A 269 -9.45 -0.76 -5.08
C VAL A 269 -10.53 -1.28 -6.01
N ASN A 270 -10.32 -2.48 -6.55
CA ASN A 270 -11.30 -3.09 -7.41
C ASN A 270 -12.53 -3.57 -6.61
N GLY A 271 -13.73 -3.19 -7.05
CA GLY A 271 -15.00 -3.57 -6.42
C GLY A 271 -15.68 -2.42 -5.68
N ASN A 272 -16.43 -2.75 -4.63
CA ASN A 272 -17.23 -1.76 -3.88
C ASN A 272 -16.48 -1.19 -2.66
N ALA A 273 -15.21 -1.57 -2.45
CA ALA A 273 -14.43 -0.98 -1.36
C ALA A 273 -13.99 0.44 -1.73
N PRO A 274 -13.94 1.36 -0.77
CA PRO A 274 -13.51 2.73 -1.03
C PRO A 274 -12.06 2.79 -1.50
N ASP A 275 -11.75 3.74 -2.34
CA ASP A 275 -10.39 4.10 -2.69
C ASP A 275 -9.70 4.74 -1.48
N GLY A 276 -8.38 4.72 -1.47
CA GLY A 276 -7.62 5.20 -0.32
C GLY A 276 -6.57 6.22 -0.71
N HIS A 277 -6.43 7.25 0.12
CA HIS A 277 -5.39 8.25 0.04
C HIS A 277 -4.51 8.19 1.29
N ALA A 278 -3.20 8.37 1.15
CA ALA A 278 -2.33 8.45 2.31
C ALA A 278 -1.16 9.40 2.09
N ILE A 279 -0.71 10.01 3.19
CA ILE A 279 0.61 10.60 3.29
C ILE A 279 1.51 9.59 4.00
N GLY A 280 2.64 9.26 3.37
CA GLY A 280 3.60 8.31 3.91
C GLY A 280 4.91 8.96 4.30
N PHE A 281 5.42 8.57 5.44
CA PHE A 281 6.73 8.92 5.96
C PHE A 281 7.56 7.65 6.14
N GLU A 282 8.79 7.65 5.63
CA GLU A 282 9.71 6.53 5.79
C GLU A 282 11.06 7.05 6.27
N TYR A 283 11.59 6.48 7.34
CA TYR A 283 12.93 6.73 7.84
C TYR A 283 13.77 5.49 7.70
N SER A 284 14.90 5.60 7.00
CA SER A 284 15.79 4.47 6.74
C SER A 284 17.18 4.71 7.32
N ILE A 285 17.72 3.67 7.97
CA ILE A 285 19.08 3.65 8.53
C ILE A 285 19.86 2.50 7.91
N ASP A 286 21.01 2.80 7.30
CA ASP A 286 22.03 1.83 6.84
C ASP A 286 23.17 1.76 7.87
N LEU A 287 23.31 0.59 8.55
CA LEU A 287 24.30 0.33 9.60
C LEU A 287 25.64 -0.20 9.06
#